data_0f1f0ac8b024fcd5781e8a5e032e6ce8
#
_entry.id   0f1f0ac8b024fcd5781e8a5e032e6ce8
#
_cell.length_a   1.000
_cell.length_b   1.000
_cell.length_c   1.000
_cell.angle_alpha   90.00
_cell.angle_beta   90.00
_cell.angle_gamma   90.00
#
_symmetry.space_group_name_H-M   'P 1'
#
loop_
_entity.id
_entity.type
_entity.pdbx_description
1 polymer ?
#
loop_
_entity_poly.entity_id
_entity_poly.type
_entity_poly.pdbx_seq_one_letter_code
_entity_poly.pdbx_strand_id
1 'polypeptide(L)'
;NGALEMKHQPYSSISDIFSQAVSVSPNTVPLYYPDLDEFGKRRYAEMPGGISNPYNTLTQSGYNDNWWTKINAIMALEQDFSELVTPGLKATIKFSFDSNSWNQILRNGSPHTWYAKNRDANGQLIYEEGNLGSNTLGYTSYANGERALYLEGNITYNRVFEEKHNVGGLLLYNQRDYQIATGTAIGALPYRSQGLAGRLTYSYDDRYFIEGNFGYNGSENFARGHRFGFFPAAAIGWVVSNESFMKDKTPNIE
;
A
#
# COMPACT_ATOMS: atom_id res chain seq x y z
N ASN A 1 -3.24 12.64 3.34
CA ASN A 1 -4.28 11.87 2.65
C ASN A 1 -4.55 10.58 3.40
N GLY A 2 -5.83 10.20 3.54
CA GLY A 2 -6.24 8.93 4.12
C GLY A 2 -7.24 8.24 3.20
N ALA A 3 -7.21 6.91 3.15
CA ALA A 3 -8.19 6.09 2.45
C ALA A 3 -8.59 4.92 3.35
N LEU A 4 -9.88 4.63 3.38
CA LEU A 4 -10.45 3.45 4.01
C LEU A 4 -11.28 2.73 2.95
N GLU A 5 -10.95 1.49 2.68
CA GLU A 5 -11.75 0.60 1.84
C GLU A 5 -12.27 -0.54 2.71
N MET A 6 -13.58 -0.80 2.61
CA MET A 6 -14.23 -1.90 3.33
C MET A 6 -14.95 -2.80 2.34
N LYS A 7 -14.79 -4.10 2.49
CA LYS A 7 -15.51 -5.11 1.69
C LYS A 7 -16.15 -6.12 2.60
N HIS A 8 -17.45 -6.29 2.44
CA HIS A 8 -18.22 -7.37 3.06
C HIS A 8 -18.61 -8.35 1.97
N GLN A 9 -18.25 -9.61 2.12
CA GLN A 9 -18.46 -10.66 1.12
C GLN A 9 -18.96 -11.94 1.79
N PRO A 10 -19.62 -12.85 1.07
CA PRO A 10 -19.85 -14.19 1.57
C PRO A 10 -18.53 -14.86 1.98
N TYR A 11 -18.59 -15.79 2.91
CA TYR A 11 -17.40 -16.55 3.30
C TYR A 11 -16.81 -17.33 2.12
N SER A 12 -17.68 -17.98 1.36
CA SER A 12 -17.29 -18.68 0.12
C SER A 12 -16.91 -17.70 -0.97
N SER A 13 -15.94 -18.06 -1.81
CA SER A 13 -15.51 -17.19 -2.88
C SER A 13 -16.63 -16.93 -3.90
N ILE A 14 -16.62 -15.75 -4.49
CA ILE A 14 -17.58 -15.39 -5.56
C ILE A 14 -17.43 -16.35 -6.74
N SER A 15 -16.21 -16.78 -7.06
CA SER A 15 -15.92 -17.75 -8.12
C SER A 15 -16.58 -19.10 -7.85
N ASP A 16 -16.51 -19.60 -6.60
CA ASP A 16 -17.13 -20.88 -6.23
C ASP A 16 -18.64 -20.79 -6.29
N ILE A 17 -19.24 -19.72 -5.80
CA ILE A 17 -20.68 -19.48 -5.85
C ILE A 17 -21.16 -19.43 -7.30
N PHE A 18 -20.44 -18.71 -8.15
CA PHE A 18 -20.75 -18.61 -9.58
C PHE A 18 -20.61 -19.97 -10.27
N SER A 19 -19.54 -20.71 -10.01
CA SER A 19 -19.33 -22.05 -10.56
C SER A 19 -20.45 -23.00 -10.16
N GLN A 20 -20.89 -22.98 -8.89
CA GLN A 20 -22.03 -23.75 -8.42
C GLN A 20 -23.32 -23.33 -9.12
N ALA A 21 -23.58 -22.01 -9.25
CA ALA A 21 -24.80 -21.49 -9.88
C ALA A 21 -24.92 -21.90 -11.36
N VAL A 22 -23.79 -22.07 -12.06
CA VAL A 22 -23.79 -22.53 -13.47
C VAL A 22 -23.87 -24.05 -13.58
N SER A 23 -23.32 -24.78 -12.60
CA SER A 23 -23.22 -26.24 -12.64
C SER A 23 -24.45 -26.95 -12.11
N VAL A 24 -25.17 -26.33 -11.17
CA VAL A 24 -26.35 -26.90 -10.53
C VAL A 24 -27.59 -26.57 -11.35
N SER A 25 -28.28 -27.62 -11.87
CA SER A 25 -29.53 -27.42 -12.58
C SER A 25 -30.65 -26.94 -11.63
N PRO A 26 -31.40 -25.87 -11.97
CA PRO A 26 -32.49 -25.37 -11.13
C PRO A 26 -33.61 -26.38 -10.90
N ASN A 27 -33.76 -27.40 -11.76
CA ASN A 27 -34.76 -28.46 -11.63
C ASN A 27 -34.32 -29.57 -10.65
N THR A 28 -33.09 -29.57 -10.19
CA THR A 28 -32.53 -30.66 -9.38
C THR A 28 -32.65 -30.36 -7.87
N VAL A 29 -32.49 -29.10 -7.48
CA VAL A 29 -32.55 -28.65 -6.09
C VAL A 29 -33.28 -27.32 -6.02
N PRO A 30 -34.34 -27.19 -5.19
CA PRO A 30 -34.92 -25.87 -4.91
C PRO A 30 -33.99 -25.04 -4.01
N LEU A 31 -34.22 -23.75 -3.92
CA LEU A 31 -33.47 -22.88 -3.03
C LEU A 31 -33.70 -23.29 -1.56
N TYR A 32 -34.91 -23.57 -1.20
CA TYR A 32 -35.39 -24.07 0.08
C TYR A 32 -36.72 -24.77 -0.09
N TYR A 33 -37.10 -25.58 0.85
CA TYR A 33 -38.44 -26.22 0.86
C TYR A 33 -39.48 -25.26 1.46
N PRO A 34 -40.76 -25.41 1.07
CA PRO A 34 -41.83 -24.53 1.55
C PRO A 34 -42.13 -24.72 3.03
N ASP A 35 -41.91 -25.92 3.53
CA ASP A 35 -42.21 -26.26 4.92
C ASP A 35 -41.07 -25.84 5.85
N LEU A 36 -41.43 -25.39 7.04
CA LEU A 36 -40.46 -25.08 8.10
C LEU A 36 -40.09 -26.38 8.84
N ASP A 37 -38.92 -26.35 9.48
CA ASP A 37 -38.51 -27.42 10.40
C ASP A 37 -39.32 -27.36 11.73
N GLU A 38 -39.05 -28.28 12.62
CA GLU A 38 -39.66 -28.35 13.94
C GLU A 38 -39.38 -27.14 14.84
N PHE A 39 -38.35 -26.34 14.52
CA PHE A 39 -37.96 -25.12 15.21
C PHE A 39 -38.47 -23.84 14.49
N GLY A 40 -39.30 -24.00 13.46
CA GLY A 40 -39.81 -22.88 12.69
C GLY A 40 -38.81 -22.21 11.74
N LYS A 41 -37.69 -22.88 11.44
CA LYS A 41 -36.64 -22.39 10.51
C LYS A 41 -36.89 -22.94 9.09
N ARG A 42 -36.36 -22.22 8.11
CA ARG A 42 -36.35 -22.68 6.71
C ARG A 42 -35.55 -23.95 6.53
N ARG A 43 -36.09 -24.90 5.80
CA ARG A 43 -35.39 -26.09 5.33
C ARG A 43 -34.62 -25.74 4.05
N TYR A 44 -33.33 -25.47 4.20
CA TYR A 44 -32.44 -25.25 3.08
C TYR A 44 -32.19 -26.55 2.33
N ALA A 45 -32.41 -26.50 1.00
CA ALA A 45 -32.31 -27.70 0.19
C ALA A 45 -30.83 -28.05 -0.11
N GLU A 46 -30.55 -29.34 -0.08
CA GLU A 46 -29.27 -29.92 -0.48
C GLU A 46 -29.53 -31.08 -1.44
N MET A 47 -28.58 -31.36 -2.34
CA MET A 47 -28.62 -32.58 -3.14
C MET A 47 -28.05 -33.77 -2.38
N PRO A 48 -28.63 -34.98 -2.58
CA PRO A 48 -27.98 -36.20 -2.11
C PRO A 48 -26.56 -36.31 -2.64
N GLY A 49 -25.60 -36.64 -1.76
CA GLY A 49 -24.19 -36.67 -2.13
C GLY A 49 -23.40 -35.41 -1.81
N GLY A 50 -24.01 -34.45 -1.08
CA GLY A 50 -23.28 -33.28 -0.55
C GLY A 50 -23.04 -32.16 -1.55
N ILE A 51 -23.78 -32.13 -2.66
CA ILE A 51 -23.66 -31.02 -3.62
C ILE A 51 -24.37 -29.80 -3.04
N SER A 52 -23.60 -28.78 -2.74
CA SER A 52 -24.08 -27.55 -2.13
C SER A 52 -24.98 -26.76 -3.07
N ASN A 53 -26.09 -26.27 -2.53
CA ASN A 53 -26.94 -25.31 -3.21
C ASN A 53 -26.25 -23.92 -3.24
N PRO A 54 -26.08 -23.29 -4.41
CA PRO A 54 -25.42 -21.99 -4.51
C PRO A 54 -26.09 -20.90 -3.66
N TYR A 55 -27.40 -20.98 -3.45
CA TYR A 55 -28.09 -20.07 -2.56
C TYR A 55 -27.64 -20.24 -1.09
N ASN A 56 -27.47 -21.47 -0.63
CA ASN A 56 -26.97 -21.74 0.71
C ASN A 56 -25.52 -21.27 0.85
N THR A 57 -24.71 -21.53 -0.15
CA THR A 57 -23.31 -21.08 -0.18
C THR A 57 -23.22 -19.55 -0.13
N LEU A 58 -24.09 -18.85 -0.84
CA LEU A 58 -24.14 -17.39 -0.82
C LEU A 58 -24.62 -16.83 0.52
N THR A 59 -25.70 -17.39 1.10
CA THR A 59 -26.43 -16.74 2.17
C THR A 59 -26.18 -17.34 3.56
N GLN A 60 -25.70 -18.59 3.66
CA GLN A 60 -25.58 -19.34 4.90
C GLN A 60 -24.13 -19.78 5.22
N SER A 61 -23.18 -19.56 4.33
CA SER A 61 -21.80 -19.96 4.58
C SER A 61 -21.06 -19.04 5.55
N GLY A 62 -21.70 -17.94 5.96
CA GLY A 62 -21.06 -16.90 6.75
C GLY A 62 -20.53 -15.75 5.91
N TYR A 63 -19.57 -15.00 6.43
CA TYR A 63 -19.07 -13.81 5.77
C TYR A 63 -17.58 -13.58 5.98
N ASN A 64 -17.04 -12.70 5.13
CA ASN A 64 -15.66 -12.26 5.11
C ASN A 64 -15.64 -10.73 5.04
N ASP A 65 -15.23 -10.13 6.14
CA ASP A 65 -15.03 -8.69 6.24
C ASP A 65 -13.56 -8.36 6.05
N ASN A 66 -13.30 -7.52 5.07
CA ASN A 66 -11.96 -6.99 4.81
C ASN A 66 -12.00 -5.47 4.88
N TRP A 67 -10.97 -4.88 5.49
CA TRP A 67 -10.76 -3.45 5.41
C TRP A 67 -9.30 -3.10 5.28
N TRP A 68 -9.05 -2.14 4.40
CA TRP A 68 -7.74 -1.57 4.14
C TRP A 68 -7.75 -0.13 4.61
N THR A 69 -6.75 0.22 5.39
CA THR A 69 -6.55 1.59 5.84
C THR A 69 -5.20 2.07 5.34
N LYS A 70 -5.20 3.18 4.61
CA LYS A 70 -3.98 3.83 4.14
C LYS A 70 -3.94 5.27 4.65
N ILE A 71 -2.85 5.62 5.31
CA ILE A 71 -2.60 6.96 5.84
C ILE A 71 -1.27 7.43 5.26
N ASN A 72 -1.28 8.60 4.60
CA ASN A 72 -0.10 9.30 4.17
C ASN A 72 -0.15 10.72 4.73
N ALA A 73 0.80 11.06 5.58
CA ALA A 73 0.93 12.39 6.17
C ALA A 73 2.31 12.96 5.84
N ILE A 74 2.35 14.19 5.36
CA ILE A 74 3.58 14.94 5.10
C ILE A 74 3.42 16.29 5.78
N MET A 75 4.42 16.66 6.56
CA MET A 75 4.58 17.99 7.14
C MET A 75 5.90 18.55 6.65
N ALA A 76 5.90 19.79 6.23
CA ALA A 76 7.10 20.52 5.85
C ALA A 76 7.09 21.91 6.48
N LEU A 77 8.23 22.32 6.98
CA LEU A 77 8.50 23.67 7.45
C LEU A 77 9.68 24.20 6.65
N GLU A 78 9.49 25.29 5.94
CA GLU A 78 10.53 26.03 5.26
C GLU A 78 10.71 27.40 5.92
N GLN A 79 11.94 27.73 6.25
CA GLN A 79 12.33 29.02 6.78
C GLN A 79 13.29 29.69 5.81
N ASP A 80 12.94 30.88 5.35
CA ASP A 80 13.82 31.76 4.60
C ASP A 80 14.65 32.60 5.56
N PHE A 81 15.97 32.50 5.47
CA PHE A 81 16.93 33.24 6.28
C PHE A 81 17.58 34.38 5.50
N SER A 82 17.05 34.74 4.34
CA SER A 82 17.64 35.75 3.47
C SER A 82 17.81 37.12 4.13
N GLU A 83 16.86 37.49 4.99
CA GLU A 83 16.92 38.76 5.73
C GLU A 83 17.64 38.63 7.08
N LEU A 84 17.61 37.43 7.69
CA LEU A 84 18.15 37.23 9.04
C LEU A 84 19.65 36.95 9.06
N VAL A 85 20.15 36.24 8.02
CA VAL A 85 21.55 35.74 7.97
C VAL A 85 22.24 36.21 6.71
N THR A 86 21.80 35.76 5.53
CA THR A 86 22.38 36.12 4.23
C THR A 86 21.39 35.86 3.10
N PRO A 87 21.31 36.77 2.09
CA PRO A 87 20.44 36.56 0.93
C PRO A 87 20.66 35.19 0.25
N GLY A 88 19.53 34.49 -0.02
CA GLY A 88 19.53 33.20 -0.72
C GLY A 88 19.69 31.98 0.20
N LEU A 89 19.74 32.14 1.52
CA LEU A 89 19.80 31.05 2.47
C LEU A 89 18.40 30.61 2.91
N LYS A 90 18.10 29.31 2.75
CA LYS A 90 16.86 28.67 3.20
C LYS A 90 17.14 27.38 3.93
N ALA A 91 16.30 27.02 4.87
CA ALA A 91 16.30 25.72 5.51
C ALA A 91 14.91 25.09 5.45
N THR A 92 14.86 23.79 5.23
CA THR A 92 13.61 23.03 5.17
C THR A 92 13.72 21.80 6.04
N ILE A 93 12.68 21.52 6.81
CA ILE A 93 12.51 20.25 7.54
C ILE A 93 11.25 19.60 7.02
N LYS A 94 11.33 18.32 6.66
CA LYS A 94 10.18 17.51 6.24
C LYS A 94 10.07 16.28 7.10
N PHE A 95 8.87 15.97 7.47
CA PHE A 95 8.50 14.72 8.14
C PHE A 95 7.39 14.05 7.35
N SER A 96 7.54 12.75 7.07
CA SER A 96 6.51 11.94 6.44
C SER A 96 6.22 10.72 7.30
N PHE A 97 4.94 10.41 7.42
CA PHE A 97 4.43 9.19 8.01
C PHE A 97 3.52 8.49 7.00
N ASP A 98 3.88 7.28 6.66
CA ASP A 98 3.07 6.40 5.82
C ASP A 98 2.68 5.16 6.62
N SER A 99 1.41 4.80 6.59
CA SER A 99 0.91 3.56 7.18
C SER A 99 -0.10 2.92 6.24
N ASN A 100 0.05 1.63 6.03
CA ASN A 100 -0.85 0.81 5.27
C ASN A 100 -1.17 -0.43 6.08
N SER A 101 -2.45 -0.68 6.36
CA SER A 101 -2.90 -1.83 7.13
C SER A 101 -4.04 -2.54 6.45
N TRP A 102 -4.03 -3.85 6.56
CA TRP A 102 -5.09 -4.74 6.10
C TRP A 102 -5.52 -5.63 7.25
N ASN A 103 -6.82 -5.73 7.41
CA ASN A 103 -7.45 -6.58 8.41
C ASN A 103 -8.55 -7.39 7.77
N GLN A 104 -8.72 -8.62 8.24
CA GLN A 104 -9.74 -9.54 7.76
C GLN A 104 -10.37 -10.26 8.95
N ILE A 105 -11.69 -10.34 8.95
CA ILE A 105 -12.45 -11.22 9.83
C ILE A 105 -13.21 -12.21 8.96
N LEU A 106 -12.96 -13.47 9.21
CA LEU A 106 -13.68 -14.59 8.62
C LEU A 106 -14.65 -15.17 9.64
N ARG A 107 -15.91 -15.28 9.24
CA ARG A 107 -16.95 -15.96 9.97
C ARG A 107 -17.51 -17.07 9.09
N ASN A 108 -17.13 -18.30 9.34
CA ASN A 108 -17.61 -19.45 8.57
C ASN A 108 -18.77 -20.14 9.27
N GLY A 109 -19.76 -20.52 8.49
CA GLY A 109 -20.93 -21.26 8.93
C GLY A 109 -21.25 -22.38 7.98
N SER A 110 -22.04 -23.31 8.48
CA SER A 110 -22.61 -24.39 7.67
C SER A 110 -24.12 -24.43 7.95
N PRO A 111 -24.98 -24.35 6.94
CA PRO A 111 -26.40 -24.43 7.16
C PRO A 111 -26.84 -25.83 7.53
N HIS A 112 -27.93 -25.95 8.32
CA HIS A 112 -28.68 -27.19 8.42
C HIS A 112 -29.42 -27.40 7.09
N THR A 113 -29.21 -28.53 6.44
CA THR A 113 -29.75 -28.82 5.09
C THR A 113 -30.61 -30.07 5.08
N TRP A 114 -31.48 -30.12 4.11
CA TRP A 114 -32.46 -31.17 3.96
C TRP A 114 -32.54 -31.59 2.51
N TYR A 115 -32.93 -32.86 2.23
CA TYR A 115 -33.32 -33.29 0.91
C TYR A 115 -34.64 -34.07 0.98
N ALA A 116 -35.48 -33.90 -0.03
CA ALA A 116 -36.73 -34.61 -0.15
C ALA A 116 -36.45 -36.03 -0.67
N LYS A 117 -36.81 -37.02 0.10
CA LYS A 117 -36.57 -38.44 -0.23
C LYS A 117 -37.73 -39.05 -0.95
N ASN A 118 -38.96 -38.73 -0.52
CA ASN A 118 -40.19 -39.33 -1.04
C ASN A 118 -41.41 -38.43 -0.73
N ARG A 119 -42.60 -38.94 -1.08
CA ARG A 119 -43.89 -38.36 -0.66
C ARG A 119 -44.65 -39.37 0.15
N ASP A 120 -45.41 -38.88 1.14
CA ASP A 120 -46.35 -39.68 1.88
C ASP A 120 -47.61 -39.99 1.07
N ALA A 121 -48.56 -40.77 1.67
CA ALA A 121 -49.84 -41.13 1.05
C ALA A 121 -50.73 -39.91 0.72
N ASN A 122 -50.48 -38.75 1.37
CA ASN A 122 -51.21 -37.49 1.17
C ASN A 122 -50.48 -36.58 0.18
N GLY A 123 -49.36 -37.02 -0.40
CA GLY A 123 -48.57 -36.24 -1.35
C GLY A 123 -47.60 -35.25 -0.70
N GLN A 124 -47.46 -35.22 0.63
CA GLN A 124 -46.52 -34.35 1.33
C GLN A 124 -45.07 -34.86 1.24
N LEU A 125 -44.11 -33.96 1.19
CA LEU A 125 -42.70 -34.33 1.09
C LEU A 125 -42.20 -34.93 2.40
N ILE A 126 -41.51 -36.06 2.29
CA ILE A 126 -40.75 -36.68 3.39
C ILE A 126 -39.29 -36.23 3.25
N TYR A 127 -38.81 -35.59 4.30
CA TYR A 127 -37.46 -35.02 4.31
C TYR A 127 -36.50 -35.94 5.06
N GLU A 128 -35.26 -35.95 4.60
CA GLU A 128 -34.12 -36.51 5.29
C GLU A 128 -33.11 -35.38 5.55
N GLU A 129 -32.49 -35.41 6.72
CA GLU A 129 -31.43 -34.45 7.06
C GLU A 129 -30.16 -34.72 6.24
N GLY A 130 -29.62 -33.67 5.66
CA GLY A 130 -28.31 -33.68 5.01
C GLY A 130 -27.21 -33.28 5.99
N ASN A 131 -26.77 -32.04 5.92
CA ASN A 131 -25.80 -31.51 6.87
C ASN A 131 -26.52 -30.96 8.09
N LEU A 132 -26.10 -31.37 9.27
CA LEU A 132 -26.64 -30.86 10.56
C LEU A 132 -26.35 -29.38 10.81
N GLY A 133 -25.38 -28.83 10.07
CA GLY A 133 -25.02 -27.42 10.18
C GLY A 133 -24.28 -27.06 11.46
N SER A 134 -24.13 -25.77 11.66
CA SER A 134 -23.53 -25.19 12.86
C SER A 134 -24.42 -24.08 13.40
N ASN A 135 -24.74 -24.14 14.70
CA ASN A 135 -25.52 -23.10 15.37
C ASN A 135 -24.74 -21.81 15.61
N THR A 136 -23.42 -21.84 15.49
CA THR A 136 -22.51 -20.70 15.72
C THR A 136 -21.57 -20.55 14.55
N LEU A 137 -21.27 -19.32 14.19
CA LEU A 137 -20.24 -19.03 13.19
C LEU A 137 -18.85 -19.22 13.81
N GLY A 138 -17.98 -19.92 13.10
CA GLY A 138 -16.56 -19.95 13.39
C GLY A 138 -15.94 -18.55 13.31
N TYR A 139 -14.73 -18.40 13.82
CA TYR A 139 -14.01 -17.14 13.83
C TYR A 139 -12.54 -17.34 13.50
N THR A 140 -12.07 -16.59 12.52
CA THR A 140 -10.65 -16.45 12.21
C THR A 140 -10.37 -15.00 11.85
N SER A 141 -9.25 -14.47 12.30
CA SER A 141 -8.84 -13.11 11.94
C SER A 141 -7.39 -13.08 11.44
N TYR A 142 -7.16 -12.18 10.50
CA TYR A 142 -5.84 -11.87 9.99
C TYR A 142 -5.64 -10.37 10.05
N ALA A 143 -4.41 -9.96 10.35
CA ALA A 143 -3.99 -8.57 10.31
C ALA A 143 -2.58 -8.49 9.74
N ASN A 144 -2.36 -7.50 8.90
CA ASN A 144 -1.05 -7.17 8.37
C ASN A 144 -0.95 -5.66 8.20
N GLY A 145 0.27 -5.16 8.19
CA GLY A 145 0.47 -3.74 7.99
C GLY A 145 1.94 -3.40 7.81
N GLU A 146 2.15 -2.19 7.35
CA GLU A 146 3.45 -1.59 7.20
C GLU A 146 3.40 -0.12 7.61
N ARG A 147 4.53 0.38 8.05
CA ARG A 147 4.69 1.80 8.34
C ARG A 147 6.04 2.28 7.84
N ALA A 148 6.09 3.51 7.39
CA ALA A 148 7.32 4.22 7.09
C ALA A 148 7.33 5.57 7.79
N LEU A 149 8.46 5.89 8.39
CA LEU A 149 8.80 7.20 8.91
C LEU A 149 9.93 7.76 8.05
N TYR A 150 9.81 9.00 7.63
CA TYR A 150 10.85 9.70 6.91
C TYR A 150 11.07 11.08 7.50
N LEU A 151 12.31 11.39 7.78
CA LEU A 151 12.76 12.70 8.23
C LEU A 151 13.80 13.22 7.24
N GLU A 152 13.65 14.45 6.80
CA GLU A 152 14.62 15.17 5.97
C GLU A 152 14.84 16.57 6.53
N GLY A 153 16.08 16.97 6.59
CA GLY A 153 16.48 18.35 6.83
C GLY A 153 17.43 18.80 5.74
N ASN A 154 17.19 19.95 5.15
CA ASN A 154 18.11 20.51 4.18
C ASN A 154 18.34 22.00 4.40
N ILE A 155 19.51 22.45 3.99
CA ILE A 155 19.91 23.84 3.90
C ILE A 155 20.32 24.10 2.47
N THR A 156 19.72 25.13 1.86
CA THR A 156 20.05 25.58 0.50
C THR A 156 20.56 27.00 0.53
N TYR A 157 21.55 27.26 -0.29
CA TYR A 157 22.08 28.59 -0.50
C TYR A 157 22.19 28.85 -2.00
N ASN A 158 21.65 29.96 -2.49
CA ASN A 158 21.77 30.36 -3.89
C ASN A 158 21.90 31.87 -3.95
N ARG A 159 23.03 32.35 -4.52
CA ARG A 159 23.27 33.78 -4.66
C ARG A 159 24.10 34.11 -5.87
N VAL A 160 23.76 35.21 -6.53
CA VAL A 160 24.53 35.81 -7.59
C VAL A 160 25.29 37.01 -7.04
N PHE A 161 26.60 37.06 -7.25
CA PHE A 161 27.47 38.17 -6.88
C PHE A 161 27.93 38.85 -8.17
N GLU A 162 27.95 40.16 -8.17
CA GLU A 162 28.42 41.01 -9.26
C GLU A 162 27.80 40.64 -10.64
N GLU A 163 26.54 40.14 -10.61
CA GLU A 163 25.78 39.69 -11.77
C GLU A 163 26.45 38.59 -12.62
N LYS A 164 27.61 38.08 -12.23
CA LYS A 164 28.43 37.12 -12.98
C LYS A 164 28.77 35.84 -12.24
N HIS A 165 28.85 35.90 -10.92
CA HIS A 165 29.25 34.76 -10.11
C HIS A 165 28.02 34.14 -9.43
N ASN A 166 27.57 33.02 -9.93
CA ASN A 166 26.46 32.30 -9.33
C ASN A 166 27.01 31.18 -8.45
N VAL A 167 26.68 31.24 -7.17
CA VAL A 167 27.09 30.27 -6.16
C VAL A 167 25.85 29.54 -5.62
N GLY A 168 25.85 28.22 -5.71
CA GLY A 168 24.80 27.37 -5.15
C GLY A 168 25.37 26.36 -4.17
N GLY A 169 24.63 26.06 -3.12
CA GLY A 169 24.97 25.06 -2.14
C GLY A 169 23.74 24.33 -1.62
N LEU A 170 23.88 23.04 -1.36
CA LEU A 170 22.89 22.20 -0.70
C LEU A 170 23.60 21.29 0.29
N LEU A 171 23.09 21.24 1.50
CA LEU A 171 23.41 20.20 2.47
C LEU A 171 22.09 19.55 2.89
N LEU A 172 22.00 18.23 2.77
CA LEU A 172 20.80 17.46 3.03
C LEU A 172 21.12 16.29 3.94
N TYR A 173 20.34 16.14 5.00
CA TYR A 173 20.33 14.95 5.83
C TYR A 173 18.96 14.28 5.72
N ASN A 174 18.93 12.95 5.59
CA ASN A 174 17.71 12.17 5.65
C ASN A 174 17.87 10.91 6.49
N GLN A 175 16.73 10.45 7.01
CA GLN A 175 16.64 9.10 7.58
C GLN A 175 15.27 8.50 7.30
N ARG A 176 15.25 7.19 7.14
CA ARG A 176 14.04 6.40 6.93
C ARG A 176 14.02 5.21 7.87
N ASP A 177 12.86 4.99 8.49
CA ASP A 177 12.54 3.77 9.23
C ASP A 177 11.32 3.15 8.57
N TYR A 178 11.46 1.92 8.05
CA TYR A 178 10.39 1.18 7.41
C TYR A 178 10.25 -0.17 8.09
N GLN A 179 9.03 -0.54 8.44
CA GLN A 179 8.73 -1.79 9.11
C GLN A 179 7.47 -2.42 8.55
N ILE A 180 7.53 -3.73 8.31
CA ILE A 180 6.40 -4.56 7.90
C ILE A 180 6.02 -5.45 9.09
N ALA A 181 4.72 -5.50 9.40
CA ALA A 181 4.19 -6.46 10.36
C ALA A 181 3.95 -7.80 9.64
N THR A 182 4.99 -8.62 9.49
CA THR A 182 4.88 -9.95 8.88
C THR A 182 4.95 -11.04 9.93
N GLY A 183 4.48 -12.25 9.56
CA GLY A 183 4.51 -13.42 10.45
C GLY A 183 5.90 -14.03 10.67
N THR A 184 6.99 -13.45 10.12
CA THR A 184 8.36 -13.98 10.28
C THR A 184 9.24 -13.05 11.10
N ALA A 185 10.04 -13.62 11.99
CA ALA A 185 10.93 -12.86 12.88
C ALA A 185 11.92 -11.97 12.10
N ILE A 186 12.46 -12.44 10.98
CA ILE A 186 13.39 -11.68 10.15
C ILE A 186 12.66 -10.62 9.32
N GLY A 187 11.50 -10.97 8.75
CA GLY A 187 10.71 -10.06 7.93
C GLY A 187 10.12 -8.88 8.72
N ALA A 188 9.94 -9.02 10.02
CA ALA A 188 9.45 -7.97 10.91
C ALA A 188 10.53 -7.00 11.41
N LEU A 189 11.82 -7.24 11.07
CA LEU A 189 12.89 -6.32 11.42
C LEU A 189 12.73 -5.02 10.64
N PRO A 190 12.94 -3.87 11.29
CA PRO A 190 12.87 -2.60 10.60
C PRO A 190 14.01 -2.44 9.59
N TYR A 191 13.72 -1.81 8.46
CA TYR A 191 14.69 -1.38 7.46
C TYR A 191 15.01 0.09 7.69
N ARG A 192 16.23 0.35 8.20
CA ARG A 192 16.68 1.71 8.49
C ARG A 192 17.78 2.13 7.55
N SER A 193 17.64 3.33 7.04
CA SER A 193 18.67 4.00 6.25
C SER A 193 18.78 5.46 6.65
N GLN A 194 19.98 6.01 6.50
CA GLN A 194 20.23 7.43 6.69
C GLN A 194 21.27 7.91 5.68
N GLY A 195 21.24 9.17 5.35
CA GLY A 195 22.13 9.77 4.39
C GLY A 195 22.43 11.22 4.69
N LEU A 196 23.65 11.61 4.35
CA LEU A 196 24.07 12.99 4.24
C LEU A 196 24.53 13.23 2.82
N ALA A 197 23.97 14.25 2.16
CA ALA A 197 24.36 14.64 0.83
C ALA A 197 24.74 16.12 0.80
N GLY A 198 25.76 16.44 0.01
CA GLY A 198 26.17 17.81 -0.22
C GLY A 198 26.35 18.08 -1.70
N ARG A 199 26.04 19.28 -2.13
CA ARG A 199 26.23 19.79 -3.47
C ARG A 199 26.73 21.22 -3.40
N LEU A 200 27.77 21.53 -4.16
CA LEU A 200 28.27 22.88 -4.39
C LEU A 200 28.31 23.14 -5.88
N THR A 201 27.76 24.26 -6.30
CA THR A 201 27.75 24.68 -7.69
C THR A 201 28.32 26.09 -7.78
N TYR A 202 29.08 26.31 -8.83
CA TYR A 202 29.57 27.64 -9.18
C TYR A 202 29.49 27.84 -10.69
N SER A 203 28.97 28.98 -11.11
CA SER A 203 29.07 29.38 -12.52
C SER A 203 29.57 30.83 -12.64
N TYR A 204 30.32 31.07 -13.71
CA TYR A 204 30.82 32.39 -14.07
C TYR A 204 30.26 32.83 -15.39
N ASP A 205 29.54 33.96 -15.36
CA ASP A 205 29.00 34.68 -16.52
C ASP A 205 28.18 33.78 -17.47
N ASP A 206 27.49 32.78 -16.88
CA ASP A 206 26.73 31.73 -17.59
C ASP A 206 27.52 30.99 -18.67
N ARG A 207 28.85 30.95 -18.52
CA ARG A 207 29.79 30.34 -19.48
C ARG A 207 30.49 29.12 -18.89
N TYR A 208 31.03 29.25 -17.68
CA TYR A 208 31.82 28.20 -17.03
C TYR A 208 31.08 27.67 -15.82
N PHE A 209 31.00 26.36 -15.68
CA PHE A 209 30.26 25.69 -14.62
C PHE A 209 31.15 24.67 -13.95
N ILE A 210 31.12 24.65 -12.64
CA ILE A 210 31.77 23.63 -11.81
C ILE A 210 30.73 23.15 -10.79
N GLU A 211 30.65 21.84 -10.63
CA GLU A 211 29.81 21.21 -9.63
C GLU A 211 30.58 20.12 -8.87
N GLY A 212 30.43 20.10 -7.58
CA GLY A 212 30.92 19.03 -6.71
C GLY A 212 29.78 18.48 -5.87
N ASN A 213 29.65 17.15 -5.83
CA ASN A 213 28.63 16.45 -5.06
C ASN A 213 29.27 15.38 -4.18
N PHE A 214 28.67 15.13 -3.05
CA PHE A 214 28.96 13.93 -2.29
C PHE A 214 27.69 13.33 -1.69
N GLY A 215 27.67 12.02 -1.53
CA GLY A 215 26.71 11.28 -0.73
C GLY A 215 27.44 10.43 0.29
N TYR A 216 26.98 10.44 1.53
CA TYR A 216 27.43 9.56 2.59
C TYR A 216 26.21 8.83 3.15
N ASN A 217 25.99 7.61 2.64
CA ASN A 217 24.75 6.87 2.87
C ASN A 217 25.03 5.61 3.67
N GLY A 218 24.12 5.30 4.60
CA GLY A 218 24.18 4.12 5.44
C GLY A 218 22.88 3.34 5.49
N SER A 219 23.01 2.01 5.64
CA SER A 219 21.88 1.10 5.79
C SER A 219 22.17 0.03 6.83
N GLU A 220 21.16 -0.33 7.62
CA GLU A 220 21.24 -1.44 8.58
C GLU A 220 21.33 -2.82 7.92
N ASN A 221 21.08 -2.93 6.63
CA ASN A 221 21.22 -4.18 5.88
C ASN A 221 22.67 -4.68 5.79
N PHE A 222 23.63 -3.81 6.10
CA PHE A 222 25.04 -4.14 6.09
C PHE A 222 25.59 -4.40 7.50
N ALA A 223 26.61 -5.22 7.60
CA ALA A 223 27.29 -5.53 8.86
C ALA A 223 27.84 -4.28 9.54
N ARG A 224 27.95 -4.30 10.86
CA ARG A 224 28.59 -3.22 11.63
C ARG A 224 29.99 -2.95 11.10
N GLY A 225 30.33 -1.67 10.93
CA GLY A 225 31.62 -1.23 10.35
C GLY A 225 31.60 -1.10 8.82
N HIS A 226 30.60 -1.65 8.12
CA HIS A 226 30.45 -1.55 6.66
C HIS A 226 29.11 -0.94 6.24
N ARG A 227 28.42 -0.25 7.15
CA ARG A 227 27.07 0.29 6.92
C ARG A 227 27.05 1.54 6.06
N PHE A 228 28.17 2.28 6.01
CA PHE A 228 28.25 3.57 5.34
C PHE A 228 29.19 3.53 4.15
N GLY A 229 28.76 4.17 3.06
CA GLY A 229 29.58 4.40 1.87
C GLY A 229 29.65 5.88 1.54
N PHE A 230 30.81 6.33 1.04
CA PHE A 230 31.04 7.68 0.55
C PHE A 230 31.11 7.67 -0.97
N PHE A 231 30.34 8.56 -1.60
CA PHE A 231 30.12 8.61 -3.05
C PHE A 231 30.33 10.04 -3.55
N PRO A 232 31.55 10.43 -3.90
CA PRO A 232 31.84 11.74 -4.48
C PRO A 232 31.56 11.76 -5.98
N ALA A 233 31.15 12.92 -6.50
CA ALA A 233 31.05 13.20 -7.91
C ALA A 233 31.43 14.65 -8.22
N ALA A 234 32.00 14.91 -9.38
CA ALA A 234 32.32 16.25 -9.86
C ALA A 234 31.95 16.40 -11.33
N ALA A 235 31.55 17.60 -11.73
CA ALA A 235 31.26 17.95 -13.11
C ALA A 235 31.83 19.33 -13.44
N ILE A 236 32.21 19.51 -14.71
CA ILE A 236 32.59 20.80 -15.30
C ILE A 236 31.78 21.00 -16.58
N GLY A 237 31.38 22.22 -16.85
CA GLY A 237 30.65 22.58 -18.04
C GLY A 237 31.15 23.88 -18.65
N TRP A 238 31.04 24.01 -19.99
CA TRP A 238 31.35 25.19 -20.71
C TRP A 238 30.31 25.45 -21.81
N VAL A 239 29.70 26.61 -21.77
CA VAL A 239 28.73 27.06 -22.80
C VAL A 239 29.48 27.91 -23.83
N VAL A 240 29.98 27.25 -24.85
CA VAL A 240 30.81 27.87 -25.90
C VAL A 240 30.03 28.96 -26.67
N SER A 241 28.70 28.79 -26.83
CA SER A 241 27.85 29.78 -27.52
C SER A 241 27.80 31.15 -26.82
N ASN A 242 28.12 31.17 -25.51
CA ASN A 242 28.13 32.41 -24.75
C ASN A 242 29.47 33.18 -24.81
N GLU A 243 30.47 32.62 -25.51
CA GLU A 243 31.74 33.28 -25.73
C GLU A 243 31.62 34.38 -26.75
N SER A 244 32.41 35.48 -26.55
CA SER A 244 32.39 36.66 -27.43
C SER A 244 32.67 36.32 -28.90
N PHE A 245 33.58 35.36 -29.14
CA PHE A 245 33.92 34.94 -30.51
C PHE A 245 32.80 34.15 -31.21
N MET A 246 31.82 33.63 -30.49
CA MET A 246 30.67 32.91 -31.04
C MET A 246 29.46 33.85 -31.21
N LYS A 247 29.22 34.76 -30.26
CA LYS A 247 28.08 35.72 -30.33
C LYS A 247 28.07 36.54 -31.62
N ASP A 248 29.25 36.87 -32.13
CA ASP A 248 29.36 37.63 -33.38
C ASP A 248 29.11 36.80 -34.67
N LYS A 249 29.11 35.47 -34.55
CA LYS A 249 28.99 34.55 -35.69
C LYS A 249 27.63 33.84 -35.78
N THR A 250 26.86 33.85 -34.73
CA THR A 250 25.55 33.17 -34.68
C THR A 250 24.47 34.08 -34.08
N PRO A 251 23.98 35.09 -34.83
CA PRO A 251 23.06 36.06 -34.26
C PRO A 251 21.64 35.55 -33.97
N ASN A 252 21.29 34.28 -34.13
CA ASN A 252 19.94 33.76 -33.88
C ASN A 252 19.89 32.23 -33.67
N ILE A 253 20.60 31.69 -32.69
CA ILE A 253 20.30 30.36 -32.20
C ILE A 253 19.73 30.53 -30.77
N GLU A 254 18.40 30.63 -30.66
CA GLU A 254 17.63 30.44 -29.41
C GLU A 254 17.41 28.95 -29.12
#